data_50e3517568810c8f2a861b64753f4115
#
_entry.id   50e3517568810c8f2a861b64753f4115
#
_cell.length_a   1.000
_cell.length_b   1.000
_cell.length_c   1.000
_cell.angle_alpha   90.00
_cell.angle_beta   90.00
_cell.angle_gamma   90.00
#
_symmetry.space_group_name_H-M   'P 1'
#
loop_
_entity.id
_entity.type
_entity.pdbx_description
1 polymer ?
#
loop_
_entity_poly.entity_id
_entity_poly.type
_entity_poly.pdbx_seq_one_letter_code
_entity_poly.pdbx_strand_id
1 'polypeptide(L)'
;MFENPTKLWQMALDWWQAEALPLVDRAWIATRDAGLSPEGVLTAAATVVALGIVLLMLGQRRRRIRPRVELSRATRGPRWLGYIAAVLLVGGFGTWAYGARLASAAIASGVVSPDGYRKTIQHLEGGIVRTIHVKEGDVVAAGDPLVTLDDTQALARRQELRDRYIDLRALEARLLAEMQGRDAITIPAELLAFPAADYARAIDDQRALFTSRRASQNGREQILDQRVKQVDEQIAGLSEMIVAEEEQIGLLEQEAASVKQLYDKGLERLPRLLELQREAASVEAQRAANRAAIAQNRQLIGETQMQLLALRDEIVESVSEDLSKVRGELAELASQLASREDVLARTVVTAPIAGTVMHVRVTTVSGVVKSGEPILEIVPEGSKLVIDARLRPLDIDAVHPGMPARVILTAFRQRNLPQIHGVLRSISADSLIDERTGSAYFLAKVEVDRASLDALGEGIRMLPGMPAEIMLMGDEQTLLDYLVSPITASLDHSFRQ
;
A
#
# COMPACT_ATOMS: atom_id res chain seq x y z
N MET A 1 77.75 38.60 29.62
CA MET A 1 77.29 37.31 30.10
C MET A 1 75.77 37.27 29.85
N PHE A 2 75.39 36.70 28.74
CA PHE A 2 73.95 36.58 28.40
C PHE A 2 73.49 35.22 28.92
N GLU A 3 72.69 35.21 29.95
CA GLU A 3 72.04 34.04 30.41
C GLU A 3 70.94 33.55 29.40
N ASN A 4 70.98 32.30 29.14
CA ASN A 4 70.28 31.49 28.12
C ASN A 4 68.75 31.71 28.16
N PRO A 5 68.11 32.19 27.08
CA PRO A 5 66.69 32.47 27.06
C PRO A 5 65.80 31.21 27.34
N THR A 6 66.35 30.04 27.21
CA THR A 6 65.65 28.76 27.51
C THR A 6 65.37 28.53 29.01
N LYS A 7 66.19 29.04 29.91
CA LYS A 7 65.96 28.96 31.37
C LYS A 7 64.84 29.87 31.85
N LEU A 8 64.65 31.02 31.20
CA LEU A 8 63.55 31.92 31.55
C LEU A 8 62.20 31.36 31.10
N TRP A 9 62.18 30.69 29.99
CA TRP A 9 60.97 29.99 29.52
C TRP A 9 60.60 28.77 30.41
N GLN A 10 61.58 28.00 30.86
CA GLN A 10 61.33 26.91 31.79
C GLN A 10 60.83 27.39 33.16
N MET A 11 61.42 28.41 33.73
CA MET A 11 60.95 29.04 34.98
C MET A 11 59.52 29.60 34.85
N ALA A 12 59.21 30.21 33.69
CA ALA A 12 57.86 30.71 33.42
C ALA A 12 56.81 29.56 33.26
N LEU A 13 57.21 28.42 32.65
CA LEU A 13 56.35 27.24 32.50
C LEU A 13 56.13 26.54 33.82
N ASP A 14 57.20 26.41 34.65
CA ASP A 14 57.10 25.80 35.98
C ASP A 14 56.22 26.63 36.94
N TRP A 15 56.37 27.97 36.90
CA TRP A 15 55.50 28.86 37.65
C TRP A 15 54.04 28.81 37.16
N TRP A 16 53.82 28.73 35.82
CA TRP A 16 52.49 28.57 35.26
C TRP A 16 51.82 27.28 35.70
N GLN A 17 52.53 26.17 35.66
CA GLN A 17 51.99 24.85 36.07
C GLN A 17 51.82 24.75 37.60
N ALA A 18 52.68 25.31 38.41
CA ALA A 18 52.64 25.16 39.87
C ALA A 18 51.67 26.12 40.56
N GLU A 19 51.58 27.37 40.10
CA GLU A 19 50.77 28.38 40.80
C GLU A 19 49.62 28.95 39.99
N ALA A 20 49.72 29.07 38.66
CA ALA A 20 48.69 29.70 37.86
C ALA A 20 47.54 28.73 37.49
N LEU A 21 47.85 27.47 37.11
CA LEU A 21 46.83 26.48 36.72
C LEU A 21 45.81 26.16 37.85
N PRO A 22 46.22 25.93 39.12
CA PRO A 22 45.26 25.68 40.18
C PRO A 22 44.41 26.91 40.56
N LEU A 23 44.89 28.13 40.31
CA LEU A 23 44.11 29.36 40.50
C LEU A 23 43.07 29.53 39.38
N VAL A 24 43.42 29.16 38.13
CA VAL A 24 42.49 29.20 36.98
C VAL A 24 41.41 28.14 37.17
N ASP A 25 41.72 26.92 37.64
CA ASP A 25 40.75 25.88 37.91
C ASP A 25 39.76 26.27 39.04
N ARG A 26 40.29 26.88 40.12
CA ARG A 26 39.44 27.41 41.19
C ARG A 26 38.53 28.56 40.74
N ALA A 27 39.04 29.45 39.93
CA ALA A 27 38.25 30.53 39.33
C ALA A 27 37.18 29.97 38.37
N TRP A 28 37.51 28.91 37.63
CA TRP A 28 36.60 28.26 36.68
C TRP A 28 35.43 27.56 37.39
N ILE A 29 35.70 26.90 38.53
CA ILE A 29 34.66 26.28 39.38
C ILE A 29 33.75 27.34 40.01
N ALA A 30 34.34 28.44 40.52
CA ALA A 30 33.57 29.51 41.16
C ALA A 30 32.71 30.30 40.16
N THR A 31 33.09 30.40 38.90
CA THR A 31 32.30 31.08 37.85
C THR A 31 31.16 30.22 37.32
N ARG A 32 31.34 28.89 37.34
CA ARG A 32 30.29 27.94 36.99
C ARG A 32 29.14 27.92 38.01
N ASP A 33 29.47 28.05 39.27
CA ASP A 33 28.52 28.15 40.37
C ASP A 33 27.79 29.51 40.43
N ALA A 34 28.35 30.55 39.83
CA ALA A 34 27.76 31.87 39.74
C ALA A 34 26.87 32.09 38.48
N GLY A 35 26.67 31.08 37.62
CA GLY A 35 25.79 31.15 36.43
C GLY A 35 26.32 32.05 35.32
N LEU A 36 27.63 32.39 35.29
CA LEU A 36 28.25 33.20 34.25
C LEU A 36 28.69 32.29 33.09
N SER A 37 28.40 32.70 31.86
CA SER A 37 28.80 31.92 30.66
C SER A 37 30.33 31.85 30.55
N PRO A 38 30.92 30.71 30.17
CA PRO A 38 32.39 30.54 30.07
C PRO A 38 33.05 31.51 29.13
N GLU A 39 32.33 32.02 28.15
CA GLU A 39 32.83 33.04 27.19
C GLU A 39 32.98 34.43 27.79
N GLY A 40 32.12 34.82 28.71
CA GLY A 40 32.20 36.08 29.44
C GLY A 40 33.43 36.14 30.35
N VAL A 41 33.81 34.99 30.91
CA VAL A 41 35.00 34.90 31.79
C VAL A 41 36.28 34.92 30.98
N LEU A 42 36.30 34.26 29.80
CA LEU A 42 37.47 34.30 28.89
C LEU A 42 37.69 35.69 28.29
N THR A 43 36.64 36.42 27.96
CA THR A 43 36.74 37.80 27.45
C THR A 43 37.20 38.78 28.54
N ALA A 44 36.71 38.62 29.78
CA ALA A 44 37.19 39.41 30.94
C ALA A 44 38.66 39.09 31.25
N ALA A 45 39.07 37.84 31.22
CA ALA A 45 40.44 37.40 31.41
C ALA A 45 41.37 37.91 30.28
N ALA A 46 40.93 37.85 29.02
CA ALA A 46 41.69 38.37 27.84
C ALA A 46 41.84 39.89 27.91
N THR A 47 40.84 40.65 28.37
CA THR A 47 40.93 42.09 28.55
C THR A 47 41.88 42.44 29.68
N VAL A 48 41.91 41.74 30.78
CA VAL A 48 42.84 41.93 31.90
C VAL A 48 44.27 41.60 31.47
N VAL A 49 44.46 40.50 30.69
CA VAL A 49 45.80 40.14 30.15
C VAL A 49 46.26 41.15 29.12
N ALA A 50 45.41 41.60 28.20
CA ALA A 50 45.73 42.66 27.24
C ALA A 50 46.07 43.95 27.93
N LEU A 51 45.38 44.36 28.99
CA LEU A 51 45.67 45.50 29.81
C LEU A 51 47.01 45.33 30.54
N GLY A 52 47.32 44.17 31.07
CA GLY A 52 48.59 43.79 31.69
C GLY A 52 49.76 43.87 30.72
N ILE A 53 49.60 43.36 29.50
CA ILE A 53 50.60 43.42 28.42
C ILE A 53 50.86 44.89 27.99
N VAL A 54 49.82 45.69 27.84
CA VAL A 54 49.92 47.12 27.53
C VAL A 54 50.66 47.88 28.65
N LEU A 55 50.36 47.62 29.93
CA LEU A 55 51.03 48.17 31.07
C LEU A 55 52.51 47.72 31.17
N LEU A 56 52.82 46.47 30.85
CA LEU A 56 54.17 45.91 30.77
C LEU A 56 54.98 46.55 29.63
N MET A 57 54.41 46.69 28.45
CA MET A 57 55.05 47.40 27.31
C MET A 57 55.32 48.88 27.61
N LEU A 58 54.37 49.51 28.28
CA LEU A 58 54.60 50.93 28.72
C LEU A 58 55.64 51.02 29.82
N GLY A 59 55.75 50.02 30.71
CA GLY A 59 56.80 49.93 31.71
C GLY A 59 58.18 49.66 31.16
N GLN A 60 58.31 48.83 30.13
CA GLN A 60 59.61 48.55 29.47
C GLN A 60 60.13 49.71 28.63
N ARG A 61 59.25 50.48 28.02
CA ARG A 61 59.68 51.72 27.32
C ARG A 61 60.32 52.77 28.24
N ARG A 62 60.10 52.69 29.57
CA ARG A 62 60.75 53.62 30.55
C ARG A 62 62.21 53.37 30.81
N ARG A 63 62.85 52.31 30.37
CA ARG A 63 64.24 51.96 30.69
C ARG A 63 65.25 52.36 29.65
N ARG A 64 64.92 53.07 28.58
CA ARG A 64 65.88 53.37 27.49
C ARG A 64 65.85 54.79 26.93
N ILE A 65 65.62 55.85 27.70
CA ILE A 65 65.99 57.20 27.19
C ILE A 65 66.55 58.03 28.34
N ARG A 66 67.82 58.37 28.22
CA ARG A 66 68.51 59.38 29.04
C ARG A 66 68.13 60.79 28.56
N PRO A 67 68.34 61.82 29.40
CA PRO A 67 67.40 62.94 29.49
C PRO A 67 67.81 64.13 28.58
N ARG A 68 66.84 64.80 28.08
CA ARG A 68 66.90 66.27 27.86
C ARG A 68 65.48 66.83 27.73
N VAL A 69 65.26 67.86 28.51
CA VAL A 69 64.16 68.81 28.46
C VAL A 69 62.96 68.51 29.38
N GLU A 70 62.70 69.48 30.26
CA GLU A 70 61.75 69.53 31.39
C GLU A 70 60.23 69.50 31.05
N LEU A 71 59.81 68.96 29.91
CA LEU A 71 58.42 68.89 29.51
C LEU A 71 57.68 67.63 30.09
N SER A 72 58.41 66.73 30.76
CA SER A 72 57.87 65.45 31.27
C SER A 72 57.07 65.60 32.55
N ARG A 73 57.15 66.70 33.29
CA ARG A 73 56.34 66.86 34.52
C ARG A 73 54.96 67.48 34.25
N ALA A 74 54.79 68.28 33.22
CA ALA A 74 53.53 68.96 32.91
C ALA A 74 52.49 68.04 32.22
N THR A 75 52.93 66.93 31.60
CA THR A 75 52.04 66.03 30.83
C THR A 75 51.64 64.77 31.56
N ARG A 76 52.07 64.57 32.83
CA ARG A 76 51.72 63.34 33.59
C ARG A 76 50.23 63.28 33.98
N GLY A 77 49.62 64.40 34.37
CA GLY A 77 48.19 64.47 34.76
C GLY A 77 47.25 64.20 33.58
N PRO A 78 47.42 64.95 32.43
CA PRO A 78 46.50 64.73 31.29
C PRO A 78 46.62 63.35 30.63
N ARG A 79 47.83 62.73 30.65
CA ARG A 79 47.97 61.31 30.16
C ARG A 79 47.28 60.32 31.02
N TRP A 80 47.30 60.44 32.35
CA TRP A 80 46.60 59.55 33.28
C TRP A 80 45.10 59.73 33.14
N LEU A 81 44.56 60.93 33.00
CA LEU A 81 43.20 61.25 32.67
C LEU A 81 42.79 60.64 31.31
N GLY A 82 43.64 60.70 30.29
CA GLY A 82 43.37 60.01 29.01
C GLY A 82 43.28 58.49 29.10
N TYR A 83 44.17 57.87 29.91
CA TYR A 83 44.09 56.42 30.12
C TYR A 83 42.88 56.04 30.92
N ILE A 84 42.50 56.78 31.96
CA ILE A 84 41.28 56.52 32.73
C ILE A 84 40.04 56.69 31.83
N ALA A 85 39.97 57.73 31.01
CA ALA A 85 38.88 57.94 30.07
C ALA A 85 38.83 56.86 29.02
N ALA A 86 39.97 56.37 28.50
CA ALA A 86 40.01 55.26 27.55
C ALA A 86 39.52 53.91 28.18
N VAL A 87 39.94 53.64 29.43
CA VAL A 87 39.53 52.47 30.19
C VAL A 87 38.04 52.52 30.51
N LEU A 88 37.49 53.65 30.93
CA LEU A 88 36.10 53.88 31.17
C LEU A 88 35.26 53.77 29.90
N LEU A 89 35.78 54.26 28.77
CA LEU A 89 35.08 54.19 27.47
C LEU A 89 35.06 52.76 26.94
N VAL A 90 36.20 52.05 26.94
CA VAL A 90 36.27 50.64 26.48
C VAL A 90 35.53 49.69 27.44
N GLY A 91 35.71 49.87 28.77
CA GLY A 91 35.06 49.06 29.76
C GLY A 91 33.54 49.34 29.83
N GLY A 92 33.15 50.62 29.80
CA GLY A 92 31.77 51.05 29.80
C GLY A 92 31.04 50.61 28.50
N PHE A 93 31.69 50.82 27.35
CA PHE A 93 31.15 50.38 26.07
C PHE A 93 31.07 48.82 25.99
N GLY A 94 32.11 48.11 26.47
CA GLY A 94 32.13 46.67 26.51
C GLY A 94 31.01 46.08 27.38
N THR A 95 30.79 46.67 28.54
CA THR A 95 29.71 46.24 29.46
C THR A 95 28.32 46.55 28.89
N TRP A 96 28.18 47.70 28.24
CA TRP A 96 26.93 48.04 27.55
C TRP A 96 26.69 47.15 26.34
N ALA A 97 27.72 46.87 25.51
CA ALA A 97 27.61 45.97 24.35
C ALA A 97 27.32 44.53 24.72
N TYR A 98 27.75 44.09 25.90
CA TYR A 98 27.39 42.78 26.47
C TYR A 98 25.93 42.75 26.95
N GLY A 99 25.41 43.85 27.50
CA GLY A 99 24.00 43.93 27.94
C GLY A 99 22.99 44.26 26.85
N ALA A 100 23.45 44.83 25.73
CA ALA A 100 22.60 45.23 24.61
C ALA A 100 22.25 44.01 23.75
N ARG A 101 21.00 43.52 23.85
CA ARG A 101 20.47 42.39 23.06
C ARG A 101 19.97 42.90 21.73
N LEU A 102 20.45 42.31 20.68
CA LEU A 102 20.00 42.48 19.31
C LEU A 102 19.19 41.24 18.88
N ALA A 103 17.96 41.42 18.49
CA ALA A 103 17.18 40.31 17.87
C ALA A 103 17.60 40.19 16.42
N SER A 104 18.12 39.04 16.03
CA SER A 104 18.35 38.69 14.61
C SER A 104 17.01 38.32 14.01
N ALA A 105 16.73 38.76 12.78
CA ALA A 105 15.55 38.38 12.06
C ALA A 105 15.89 37.95 10.63
N ALA A 106 15.50 36.78 10.23
CA ALA A 106 15.56 36.37 8.83
C ALA A 106 14.27 36.80 8.12
N ILE A 107 14.40 37.53 7.02
CA ILE A 107 13.27 38.00 6.24
C ILE A 107 13.12 37.11 5.00
N ALA A 108 11.92 36.51 4.84
CA ALA A 108 11.59 35.66 3.71
C ALA A 108 10.34 36.15 3.02
N SER A 109 10.33 36.18 1.69
CA SER A 109 9.12 36.38 0.91
C SER A 109 8.36 35.08 0.78
N GLY A 110 7.04 35.12 0.92
CA GLY A 110 6.21 33.92 0.87
C GLY A 110 4.87 34.16 0.18
N VAL A 111 4.15 33.07 -0.02
CA VAL A 111 2.80 33.07 -0.57
C VAL A 111 1.91 32.21 0.32
N VAL A 112 0.72 32.68 0.59
CA VAL A 112 -0.31 31.91 1.32
C VAL A 112 -0.72 30.71 0.48
N SER A 113 -0.61 29.51 1.05
CA SER A 113 -0.92 28.24 0.42
C SER A 113 -1.82 27.42 1.36
N PRO A 114 -2.75 26.63 0.86
CA PRO A 114 -3.45 25.64 1.69
C PRO A 114 -2.46 24.54 2.12
N ASP A 115 -2.52 24.11 3.38
CA ASP A 115 -1.67 23.02 3.93
C ASP A 115 -2.04 21.62 3.37
N GLY A 116 -3.05 21.53 2.56
CA GLY A 116 -3.45 20.31 1.86
C GLY A 116 -2.82 20.25 0.46
N TYR A 117 -2.18 19.10 0.16
CA TYR A 117 -1.84 18.85 -1.24
C TYR A 117 -3.09 18.83 -2.08
N ARG A 118 -3.11 19.59 -3.16
CA ARG A 118 -4.15 19.50 -4.19
C ARG A 118 -4.27 18.05 -4.63
N LYS A 119 -5.47 17.51 -4.68
CA LYS A 119 -5.71 16.17 -5.18
C LYS A 119 -6.01 16.26 -6.67
N THR A 120 -5.08 15.80 -7.46
CA THR A 120 -5.27 15.68 -8.91
C THR A 120 -6.13 14.46 -9.20
N ILE A 121 -7.25 14.66 -9.85
CA ILE A 121 -8.16 13.59 -10.25
C ILE A 121 -7.78 13.16 -11.66
N GLN A 122 -7.52 11.86 -11.81
CA GLN A 122 -7.12 11.22 -13.06
C GLN A 122 -7.99 10.00 -13.29
N HIS A 123 -8.13 9.57 -14.53
CA HIS A 123 -8.81 8.33 -14.87
C HIS A 123 -7.81 7.28 -15.37
N LEU A 124 -7.90 6.06 -14.85
CA LEU A 124 -6.93 5.02 -15.12
C LEU A 124 -6.96 4.55 -16.58
N GLU A 125 -8.15 4.29 -17.11
CA GLU A 125 -8.33 3.77 -18.47
C GLU A 125 -8.48 4.88 -19.53
N GLY A 126 -8.93 6.07 -19.13
CA GLY A 126 -9.38 7.10 -20.04
C GLY A 126 -10.79 6.82 -20.58
N GLY A 127 -11.20 7.54 -21.62
CA GLY A 127 -12.50 7.35 -22.26
C GLY A 127 -13.06 8.60 -22.92
N ILE A 128 -14.26 8.50 -23.49
CA ILE A 128 -15.00 9.62 -24.06
C ILE A 128 -15.84 10.25 -22.99
N VAL A 129 -15.81 11.57 -22.86
CA VAL A 129 -16.59 12.32 -21.88
C VAL A 129 -18.06 12.36 -22.31
N ARG A 130 -18.96 11.80 -21.50
CA ARG A 130 -20.41 11.86 -21.73
C ARG A 130 -21.00 13.14 -21.13
N THR A 131 -20.68 13.41 -19.85
CA THR A 131 -21.19 14.59 -19.11
C THR A 131 -20.14 15.12 -18.15
N ILE A 132 -20.13 16.43 -17.98
CA ILE A 132 -19.33 17.13 -16.98
C ILE A 132 -20.33 17.72 -15.97
N HIS A 133 -20.19 17.33 -14.70
CA HIS A 133 -21.14 17.72 -13.64
C HIS A 133 -20.70 18.95 -12.87
N VAL A 134 -19.41 19.31 -12.95
CA VAL A 134 -18.81 20.39 -12.15
C VAL A 134 -18.11 21.41 -13.03
N LYS A 135 -18.00 22.62 -12.51
CA LYS A 135 -17.28 23.75 -13.11
C LYS A 135 -16.16 24.20 -12.17
N GLU A 136 -15.23 24.97 -12.69
CA GLU A 136 -14.19 25.60 -11.89
C GLU A 136 -14.79 26.53 -10.83
N GLY A 137 -14.38 26.31 -9.57
CA GLY A 137 -14.90 27.04 -8.41
C GLY A 137 -16.07 26.37 -7.68
N ASP A 138 -16.63 25.28 -8.20
CA ASP A 138 -17.72 24.56 -7.52
C ASP A 138 -17.19 23.85 -6.26
N VAL A 139 -18.02 23.81 -5.23
CA VAL A 139 -17.77 23.06 -3.99
C VAL A 139 -18.43 21.70 -4.11
N VAL A 140 -17.65 20.64 -3.87
CA VAL A 140 -18.09 19.25 -3.97
C VAL A 140 -17.89 18.51 -2.66
N ALA A 141 -18.81 17.60 -2.35
CA ALA A 141 -18.65 16.65 -1.24
C ALA A 141 -17.91 15.39 -1.71
N ALA A 142 -17.36 14.62 -0.75
CA ALA A 142 -16.77 13.33 -1.07
C ALA A 142 -17.84 12.38 -1.63
N GLY A 143 -17.57 11.76 -2.79
CA GLY A 143 -18.50 10.89 -3.51
C GLY A 143 -19.32 11.58 -4.60
N ASP A 144 -19.33 12.91 -4.68
CA ASP A 144 -20.06 13.62 -5.73
C ASP A 144 -19.50 13.27 -7.12
N PRO A 145 -20.37 13.10 -8.14
CA PRO A 145 -19.94 12.85 -9.50
C PRO A 145 -19.33 14.12 -10.11
N LEU A 146 -18.13 13.99 -10.63
CA LEU A 146 -17.38 15.08 -11.28
C LEU A 146 -17.54 15.04 -12.80
N VAL A 147 -17.23 13.89 -13.38
CA VAL A 147 -17.30 13.63 -14.82
C VAL A 147 -17.82 12.22 -15.04
N THR A 148 -18.74 12.06 -15.97
CA THR A 148 -19.19 10.73 -16.42
C THR A 148 -18.62 10.45 -17.80
N LEU A 149 -17.92 9.35 -17.94
CA LEU A 149 -17.42 8.86 -19.21
C LEU A 149 -18.46 8.00 -19.91
N ASP A 150 -18.28 7.74 -21.19
CA ASP A 150 -19.13 6.83 -21.96
C ASP A 150 -18.91 5.38 -21.47
N ASP A 151 -19.97 4.81 -20.92
CA ASP A 151 -20.00 3.46 -20.33
C ASP A 151 -20.42 2.38 -21.32
N THR A 152 -20.77 2.72 -22.58
CA THR A 152 -21.35 1.80 -23.56
C THR A 152 -20.48 0.55 -23.76
N GLN A 153 -19.18 0.72 -23.95
CA GLN A 153 -18.27 -0.40 -24.13
C GLN A 153 -18.05 -1.21 -22.84
N ALA A 154 -17.91 -0.53 -21.70
CA ALA A 154 -17.74 -1.18 -20.40
C ALA A 154 -18.97 -2.01 -20.04
N LEU A 155 -20.15 -1.43 -20.25
CA LEU A 155 -21.43 -2.10 -20.01
C LEU A 155 -21.62 -3.32 -20.93
N ALA A 156 -21.33 -3.18 -22.23
CA ALA A 156 -21.44 -4.31 -23.19
C ALA A 156 -20.51 -5.45 -22.82
N ARG A 157 -19.24 -5.17 -22.47
CA ARG A 157 -18.29 -6.19 -22.05
C ARG A 157 -18.67 -6.86 -20.74
N ARG A 158 -19.17 -6.08 -19.75
CA ARG A 158 -19.69 -6.67 -18.52
C ARG A 158 -20.88 -7.57 -18.81
N GLN A 159 -21.82 -7.15 -19.69
CA GLN A 159 -23.00 -7.92 -20.03
C GLN A 159 -22.63 -9.26 -20.71
N GLU A 160 -21.70 -9.23 -21.68
CA GLU A 160 -21.20 -10.43 -22.33
C GLU A 160 -20.64 -11.47 -21.34
N LEU A 161 -19.80 -11.01 -20.40
CA LEU A 161 -19.22 -11.90 -19.37
C LEU A 161 -20.29 -12.40 -18.39
N ARG A 162 -21.27 -11.56 -18.05
CA ARG A 162 -22.39 -11.91 -17.18
C ARG A 162 -23.27 -12.99 -17.81
N ASP A 163 -23.61 -12.83 -19.09
CA ASP A 163 -24.42 -13.82 -19.81
C ASP A 163 -23.70 -15.17 -19.88
N ARG A 164 -22.41 -15.15 -20.21
CA ARG A 164 -21.58 -16.37 -20.19
C ARG A 164 -21.48 -17.00 -18.79
N TYR A 165 -21.38 -16.19 -17.73
CA TYR A 165 -21.38 -16.67 -16.34
C TYR A 165 -22.70 -17.36 -15.99
N ILE A 166 -23.83 -16.81 -16.41
CA ILE A 166 -25.17 -17.37 -16.21
C ILE A 166 -25.28 -18.73 -16.93
N ASP A 167 -24.82 -18.79 -18.20
CA ASP A 167 -24.86 -20.02 -18.98
C ASP A 167 -24.01 -21.15 -18.35
N LEU A 168 -22.80 -20.82 -17.89
CA LEU A 168 -21.93 -21.80 -17.23
C LEU A 168 -22.45 -22.22 -15.85
N ARG A 169 -23.09 -21.33 -15.10
CA ARG A 169 -23.77 -21.71 -13.82
C ARG A 169 -24.96 -22.61 -14.05
N ALA A 170 -25.73 -22.36 -15.10
CA ALA A 170 -26.82 -23.26 -15.49
C ALA A 170 -26.29 -24.65 -15.92
N LEU A 171 -25.18 -24.68 -16.68
CA LEU A 171 -24.50 -25.91 -17.06
C LEU A 171 -23.96 -26.67 -15.83
N GLU A 172 -23.30 -25.99 -14.89
CA GLU A 172 -22.83 -26.59 -13.63
C GLU A 172 -23.99 -27.23 -12.86
N ALA A 173 -25.13 -26.53 -12.78
CA ALA A 173 -26.32 -27.04 -12.10
C ALA A 173 -26.83 -28.33 -12.70
N ARG A 174 -26.81 -28.46 -14.06
CA ARG A 174 -27.15 -29.68 -14.76
C ARG A 174 -26.18 -30.83 -14.46
N LEU A 175 -24.86 -30.54 -14.59
CA LEU A 175 -23.81 -31.54 -14.34
C LEU A 175 -23.87 -32.06 -12.89
N LEU A 176 -24.12 -31.19 -11.93
CA LEU A 176 -24.32 -31.57 -10.53
C LEU A 176 -25.54 -32.45 -10.34
N ALA A 177 -26.66 -32.15 -11.02
CA ALA A 177 -27.86 -32.99 -10.97
C ALA A 177 -27.62 -34.37 -11.60
N GLU A 178 -26.90 -34.44 -12.73
CA GLU A 178 -26.49 -35.69 -13.39
C GLU A 178 -25.55 -36.50 -12.48
N MET A 179 -24.50 -35.88 -11.92
CA MET A 179 -23.55 -36.57 -11.04
C MET A 179 -24.19 -37.11 -9.76
N GLN A 180 -25.16 -36.37 -9.21
CA GLN A 180 -25.86 -36.77 -7.97
C GLN A 180 -27.09 -37.64 -8.19
N GLY A 181 -27.40 -37.96 -9.45
CA GLY A 181 -28.60 -38.77 -9.79
C GLY A 181 -29.91 -38.10 -9.41
N ARG A 182 -29.99 -36.78 -9.36
CA ARG A 182 -31.20 -36.04 -9.00
C ARG A 182 -32.24 -36.12 -10.11
N ASP A 183 -33.51 -35.95 -9.74
CA ASP A 183 -34.62 -35.98 -10.70
C ASP A 183 -34.84 -34.66 -11.43
N ALA A 184 -34.30 -33.56 -10.88
CA ALA A 184 -34.43 -32.22 -11.46
C ALA A 184 -33.21 -31.35 -11.16
N ILE A 185 -32.98 -30.34 -12.01
CA ILE A 185 -31.97 -29.33 -11.80
C ILE A 185 -32.43 -28.35 -10.72
N THR A 186 -31.60 -28.13 -9.72
CA THR A 186 -31.80 -27.09 -8.70
C THR A 186 -31.14 -25.80 -9.17
N ILE A 187 -31.85 -24.68 -9.10
CA ILE A 187 -31.31 -23.37 -9.47
C ILE A 187 -30.26 -22.98 -8.42
N PRO A 188 -29.01 -22.68 -8.83
CA PRO A 188 -27.97 -22.23 -7.91
C PRO A 188 -28.33 -20.90 -7.23
N ALA A 189 -27.92 -20.72 -5.96
CA ALA A 189 -28.19 -19.50 -5.20
C ALA A 189 -27.58 -18.27 -5.85
N GLU A 190 -26.44 -18.42 -6.51
CA GLU A 190 -25.74 -17.37 -7.23
C GLU A 190 -26.55 -16.80 -8.40
N LEU A 191 -27.37 -17.64 -9.06
CA LEU A 191 -28.27 -17.16 -10.12
C LEU A 191 -29.47 -16.40 -9.58
N LEU A 192 -29.88 -16.65 -8.34
CA LEU A 192 -30.98 -15.91 -7.71
C LEU A 192 -30.64 -14.44 -7.42
N ALA A 193 -29.35 -14.08 -7.43
CA ALA A 193 -28.92 -12.70 -7.34
C ALA A 193 -29.22 -11.88 -8.61
N PHE A 194 -29.54 -12.56 -9.72
CA PHE A 194 -29.88 -11.93 -10.99
C PHE A 194 -31.40 -11.89 -11.20
N PRO A 195 -31.92 -11.00 -12.02
CA PRO A 195 -33.33 -11.04 -12.43
C PRO A 195 -33.67 -12.36 -13.10
N ALA A 196 -34.83 -12.90 -12.79
CA ALA A 196 -35.26 -14.20 -13.34
C ALA A 196 -35.24 -14.25 -14.88
N ALA A 197 -35.55 -13.12 -15.52
CA ALA A 197 -35.53 -13.00 -16.98
C ALA A 197 -34.16 -13.30 -17.61
N ASP A 198 -33.09 -13.02 -16.88
CA ASP A 198 -31.71 -13.16 -17.40
C ASP A 198 -31.24 -14.61 -17.44
N TYR A 199 -31.66 -15.44 -16.46
CA TYR A 199 -31.22 -16.83 -16.36
C TYR A 199 -32.30 -17.88 -16.75
N ALA A 200 -33.57 -17.48 -16.88
CA ALA A 200 -34.65 -18.42 -17.14
C ALA A 200 -34.39 -19.27 -18.39
N ARG A 201 -34.00 -18.62 -19.48
CA ARG A 201 -33.69 -19.30 -20.74
C ARG A 201 -32.57 -20.32 -20.60
N ALA A 202 -31.47 -19.93 -19.97
CA ALA A 202 -30.31 -20.81 -19.77
C ALA A 202 -30.69 -22.02 -18.93
N ILE A 203 -31.49 -21.84 -17.88
CA ILE A 203 -31.98 -22.95 -17.03
C ILE A 203 -32.94 -23.85 -17.81
N ASP A 204 -33.85 -23.30 -18.59
CA ASP A 204 -34.81 -24.08 -19.36
C ASP A 204 -34.12 -24.90 -20.48
N ASP A 205 -33.12 -24.33 -21.16
CA ASP A 205 -32.32 -25.05 -22.13
C ASP A 205 -31.54 -26.21 -21.46
N GLN A 206 -30.97 -26.01 -20.28
CA GLN A 206 -30.29 -27.07 -19.54
C GLN A 206 -31.25 -28.12 -19.02
N ARG A 207 -32.50 -27.78 -18.62
CA ARG A 207 -33.53 -28.74 -18.22
C ARG A 207 -33.95 -29.63 -19.38
N ALA A 208 -34.16 -29.04 -20.56
CA ALA A 208 -34.50 -29.81 -21.76
C ALA A 208 -33.39 -30.82 -22.10
N LEU A 209 -32.11 -30.38 -22.05
CA LEU A 209 -30.96 -31.24 -22.30
C LEU A 209 -30.83 -32.33 -21.25
N PHE A 210 -31.01 -32.01 -19.95
CA PHE A 210 -30.99 -32.93 -18.83
C PHE A 210 -32.00 -34.07 -19.04
N THR A 211 -33.24 -33.68 -19.36
CA THR A 211 -34.34 -34.65 -19.58
C THR A 211 -34.02 -35.57 -20.75
N SER A 212 -33.51 -35.03 -21.87
CA SER A 212 -33.15 -35.83 -23.05
C SER A 212 -32.00 -36.79 -22.76
N ARG A 213 -30.90 -36.30 -22.10
CA ARG A 213 -29.78 -37.18 -21.75
C ARG A 213 -30.18 -38.29 -20.80
N ARG A 214 -30.98 -37.98 -19.79
CA ARG A 214 -31.50 -38.97 -18.82
C ARG A 214 -32.36 -40.03 -19.51
N ALA A 215 -33.25 -39.63 -20.40
CA ALA A 215 -34.04 -40.57 -21.17
C ALA A 215 -33.17 -41.52 -22.01
N SER A 216 -32.12 -40.99 -22.66
CA SER A 216 -31.16 -41.80 -23.41
C SER A 216 -30.37 -42.77 -22.52
N GLN A 217 -29.92 -42.32 -21.34
CA GLN A 217 -29.19 -43.14 -20.36
C GLN A 217 -30.07 -44.27 -19.83
N ASN A 218 -31.29 -43.93 -19.37
CA ASN A 218 -32.25 -44.92 -18.92
C ASN A 218 -32.59 -45.94 -20.00
N GLY A 219 -32.71 -45.51 -21.26
CA GLY A 219 -32.96 -46.41 -22.38
C GLY A 219 -31.82 -47.40 -22.60
N ARG A 220 -30.57 -46.99 -22.48
CA ARG A 220 -29.41 -47.88 -22.59
C ARG A 220 -29.34 -48.87 -21.41
N GLU A 221 -29.59 -48.42 -20.19
CA GLU A 221 -29.66 -49.31 -19.03
C GLU A 221 -30.78 -50.34 -19.17
N GLN A 222 -31.98 -49.93 -19.61
CA GLN A 222 -33.10 -50.83 -19.84
C GLN A 222 -32.83 -51.95 -20.87
N ILE A 223 -32.09 -51.60 -21.94
CA ILE A 223 -31.68 -52.59 -22.96
C ILE A 223 -30.80 -53.67 -22.34
N LEU A 224 -29.81 -53.28 -21.51
CA LEU A 224 -28.92 -54.25 -20.84
C LEU A 224 -29.66 -55.07 -19.78
N ASP A 225 -30.53 -54.45 -18.98
CA ASP A 225 -31.38 -55.15 -18.02
C ASP A 225 -32.31 -56.14 -18.69
N GLN A 226 -32.91 -55.78 -19.84
CA GLN A 226 -33.79 -56.70 -20.59
C GLN A 226 -32.94 -57.85 -21.13
N ARG A 227 -31.69 -57.64 -21.54
CA ARG A 227 -30.82 -58.75 -21.99
C ARG A 227 -30.51 -59.72 -20.84
N VAL A 228 -30.20 -59.17 -19.64
CA VAL A 228 -30.00 -60.02 -18.45
C VAL A 228 -31.27 -60.90 -18.18
N LYS A 229 -32.47 -60.30 -18.17
CA LYS A 229 -33.73 -61.02 -17.95
C LYS A 229 -33.95 -62.12 -19.01
N GLN A 230 -33.69 -61.81 -20.29
CA GLN A 230 -33.82 -62.82 -21.37
C GLN A 230 -32.87 -63.98 -21.16
N VAL A 231 -31.68 -63.80 -20.72
CA VAL A 231 -30.67 -64.85 -20.45
C VAL A 231 -31.08 -65.61 -19.18
N ASP A 232 -31.64 -64.97 -18.15
CA ASP A 232 -32.17 -65.62 -16.96
C ASP A 232 -33.33 -66.56 -17.27
N GLU A 233 -34.27 -66.15 -18.17
CA GLU A 233 -35.34 -66.97 -18.65
C GLU A 233 -34.82 -68.23 -19.41
N GLN A 234 -33.71 -68.03 -20.19
CA GLN A 234 -33.04 -69.16 -20.86
C GLN A 234 -32.50 -70.18 -19.85
N ILE A 235 -31.81 -69.64 -18.77
CA ILE A 235 -31.32 -70.50 -17.69
C ILE A 235 -32.44 -71.23 -17.00
N ALA A 236 -33.57 -70.56 -16.72
CA ALA A 236 -34.75 -71.20 -16.13
C ALA A 236 -35.22 -72.33 -16.97
N GLY A 237 -35.45 -72.15 -18.29
CA GLY A 237 -35.85 -73.17 -19.22
C GLY A 237 -34.90 -74.39 -19.27
N LEU A 238 -33.58 -74.13 -19.35
CA LEU A 238 -32.54 -75.18 -19.29
C LEU A 238 -32.54 -75.92 -17.94
N SER A 239 -32.80 -75.23 -16.86
CA SER A 239 -32.93 -75.86 -15.52
C SER A 239 -34.11 -76.81 -15.43
N GLU A 240 -35.24 -76.42 -16.01
CA GLU A 240 -36.45 -77.33 -16.09
C GLU A 240 -36.13 -78.53 -16.94
N MET A 241 -35.40 -78.37 -18.08
CA MET A 241 -34.96 -79.52 -18.91
C MET A 241 -34.09 -80.48 -18.12
N ILE A 242 -33.12 -79.94 -17.31
CA ILE A 242 -32.27 -80.80 -16.46
C ILE A 242 -33.08 -81.58 -15.45
N VAL A 243 -34.13 -81.02 -14.86
CA VAL A 243 -35.02 -81.74 -13.92
C VAL A 243 -35.74 -82.90 -14.63
N ALA A 244 -36.24 -82.64 -15.83
CA ALA A 244 -36.92 -83.74 -16.61
C ALA A 244 -35.91 -84.81 -17.05
N GLU A 245 -34.66 -84.43 -17.44
CA GLU A 245 -33.60 -85.38 -17.77
C GLU A 245 -33.16 -86.21 -16.55
N GLU A 246 -33.08 -85.60 -15.35
CA GLU A 246 -32.80 -86.36 -14.09
C GLU A 246 -33.87 -87.36 -13.76
N GLU A 247 -35.16 -87.02 -13.94
CA GLU A 247 -36.27 -87.96 -13.79
C GLU A 247 -36.17 -89.13 -14.79
N GLN A 248 -35.92 -88.80 -16.08
CA GLN A 248 -35.73 -89.79 -17.13
C GLN A 248 -34.55 -90.73 -16.86
N ILE A 249 -33.41 -90.25 -16.41
CA ILE A 249 -32.26 -91.07 -16.01
C ILE A 249 -32.70 -92.00 -14.86
N GLY A 250 -33.34 -91.45 -13.83
CA GLY A 250 -33.84 -92.31 -12.70
C GLY A 250 -34.77 -93.47 -13.12
N LEU A 251 -35.67 -93.17 -14.08
CA LEU A 251 -36.58 -94.25 -14.64
C LEU A 251 -35.76 -95.26 -15.44
N LEU A 252 -34.83 -94.86 -16.31
CA LEU A 252 -33.98 -95.74 -17.09
C LEU A 252 -33.04 -96.60 -16.17
N GLU A 253 -32.55 -96.05 -15.10
CA GLU A 253 -31.73 -96.78 -14.11
C GLU A 253 -32.54 -97.83 -13.37
N GLN A 254 -33.81 -97.55 -12.99
CA GLN A 254 -34.75 -98.45 -12.37
C GLN A 254 -35.08 -99.63 -13.34
N GLU A 255 -35.36 -99.30 -14.61
CA GLU A 255 -35.62 -100.29 -15.64
C GLU A 255 -34.39 -101.23 -15.85
N ALA A 256 -33.18 -100.57 -16.01
CA ALA A 256 -31.93 -101.28 -16.18
C ALA A 256 -31.64 -102.23 -15.00
N ALA A 257 -31.89 -101.75 -13.76
CA ALA A 257 -31.75 -102.61 -12.56
C ALA A 257 -32.68 -103.81 -12.59
N SER A 258 -33.90 -103.62 -13.01
CA SER A 258 -34.91 -104.72 -13.14
C SER A 258 -34.51 -105.73 -14.24
N VAL A 259 -34.09 -105.23 -15.40
CA VAL A 259 -33.60 -106.05 -16.51
C VAL A 259 -32.31 -106.79 -16.14
N LYS A 260 -31.39 -106.17 -15.38
CA LYS A 260 -30.21 -106.79 -14.86
C LYS A 260 -30.52 -107.99 -13.95
N GLN A 261 -31.47 -107.83 -13.05
CA GLN A 261 -31.95 -108.95 -12.21
C GLN A 261 -32.47 -110.13 -13.01
N LEU A 262 -33.21 -109.90 -14.13
CA LEU A 262 -33.70 -110.91 -15.04
C LEU A 262 -32.55 -111.55 -15.83
N TYR A 263 -31.62 -110.76 -16.30
CA TYR A 263 -30.42 -111.28 -16.96
C TYR A 263 -29.56 -112.14 -16.06
N ASP A 264 -29.35 -111.77 -14.81
CA ASP A 264 -28.57 -112.57 -13.81
C ASP A 264 -29.28 -113.93 -13.52
N LYS A 265 -30.60 -114.00 -13.73
CA LYS A 265 -31.39 -115.25 -13.63
C LYS A 265 -31.47 -116.02 -14.97
N GLY A 266 -30.84 -115.48 -16.04
CA GLY A 266 -30.87 -116.12 -17.37
C GLY A 266 -32.20 -115.96 -18.11
N LEU A 267 -33.13 -115.06 -17.69
CA LEU A 267 -34.47 -114.81 -18.24
C LEU A 267 -34.54 -113.66 -19.27
N GLU A 268 -33.45 -112.88 -19.39
CA GLU A 268 -33.36 -111.73 -20.35
C GLU A 268 -32.00 -111.77 -21.06
N ARG A 269 -31.87 -111.08 -22.19
CA ARG A 269 -30.67 -111.06 -23.02
C ARG A 269 -29.83 -109.81 -22.73
N LEU A 270 -28.47 -109.93 -22.72
CA LEU A 270 -27.53 -108.86 -22.52
C LEU A 270 -27.72 -107.59 -23.41
N PRO A 271 -28.08 -107.73 -24.71
CA PRO A 271 -28.29 -106.54 -25.56
C PRO A 271 -29.33 -105.55 -25.02
N ARG A 272 -30.38 -105.97 -24.39
CA ARG A 272 -31.45 -105.13 -23.80
C ARG A 272 -30.90 -104.29 -22.62
N LEU A 273 -30.10 -104.91 -21.78
CA LEU A 273 -29.42 -104.18 -20.69
C LEU A 273 -28.49 -103.11 -21.20
N LEU A 274 -27.67 -103.49 -22.21
CA LEU A 274 -26.72 -102.52 -22.85
C LEU A 274 -27.41 -101.39 -23.62
N GLU A 275 -28.61 -101.64 -24.15
CA GLU A 275 -29.44 -100.65 -24.81
C GLU A 275 -29.90 -99.58 -23.80
N LEU A 276 -30.43 -99.95 -22.63
CA LEU A 276 -30.88 -99.06 -21.57
C LEU A 276 -29.70 -98.27 -21.00
N GLN A 277 -28.58 -98.98 -20.80
CA GLN A 277 -27.38 -98.26 -20.33
C GLN A 277 -26.84 -97.21 -21.32
N ARG A 278 -26.89 -97.46 -22.64
CA ARG A 278 -26.54 -96.48 -23.69
C ARG A 278 -27.50 -95.32 -23.73
N GLU A 279 -28.82 -95.62 -23.55
CA GLU A 279 -29.86 -94.58 -23.50
C GLU A 279 -29.68 -93.71 -22.26
N ALA A 280 -29.44 -94.25 -21.08
CA ALA A 280 -29.15 -93.51 -19.87
C ALA A 280 -27.89 -92.62 -20.04
N ALA A 281 -26.82 -93.19 -20.63
CA ALA A 281 -25.60 -92.44 -20.89
C ALA A 281 -25.78 -91.27 -21.91
N SER A 282 -26.72 -91.48 -22.90
CA SER A 282 -27.06 -90.42 -23.84
C SER A 282 -27.84 -89.25 -23.17
N VAL A 283 -28.77 -89.55 -22.29
CA VAL A 283 -29.51 -88.52 -21.52
C VAL A 283 -28.56 -87.80 -20.51
N GLU A 284 -27.67 -88.58 -19.91
CA GLU A 284 -26.61 -87.94 -19.02
C GLU A 284 -25.71 -87.02 -19.76
N ALA A 285 -25.30 -87.40 -21.00
CA ALA A 285 -24.53 -86.48 -21.87
C ALA A 285 -25.32 -85.21 -22.22
N GLN A 286 -26.60 -85.32 -22.48
CA GLN A 286 -27.52 -84.19 -22.75
C GLN A 286 -27.60 -83.24 -21.52
N ARG A 287 -27.81 -83.85 -20.32
CA ARG A 287 -27.82 -83.08 -19.04
C ARG A 287 -26.53 -82.35 -18.80
N ALA A 288 -25.36 -82.98 -19.08
CA ALA A 288 -24.07 -82.34 -18.95
C ALA A 288 -23.93 -81.13 -19.93
N ALA A 289 -24.45 -81.29 -21.18
CA ALA A 289 -24.46 -80.21 -22.16
C ALA A 289 -25.38 -79.06 -21.72
N ASN A 290 -26.52 -79.28 -21.16
CA ASN A 290 -27.45 -78.31 -20.61
C ASN A 290 -26.81 -77.57 -19.40
N ARG A 291 -26.11 -78.27 -18.53
CA ARG A 291 -25.34 -77.64 -17.42
C ARG A 291 -24.23 -76.75 -17.93
N ALA A 292 -23.48 -77.13 -18.99
CA ALA A 292 -22.48 -76.30 -19.61
C ALA A 292 -23.13 -75.07 -20.23
N ALA A 293 -24.27 -75.17 -20.89
CA ALA A 293 -25.06 -74.07 -21.44
C ALA A 293 -25.47 -73.04 -20.35
N ILE A 294 -25.95 -73.55 -19.19
CA ILE A 294 -26.23 -72.67 -18.03
C ILE A 294 -24.99 -71.92 -17.56
N ALA A 295 -23.86 -72.62 -17.48
CA ALA A 295 -22.58 -71.92 -17.09
C ALA A 295 -22.23 -70.84 -18.06
N GLN A 296 -22.32 -71.06 -19.39
CA GLN A 296 -22.11 -70.02 -20.40
C GLN A 296 -23.09 -68.85 -20.28
N ASN A 297 -24.37 -69.11 -20.06
CA ASN A 297 -25.39 -68.10 -19.88
C ASN A 297 -25.11 -67.25 -18.61
N ARG A 298 -24.68 -67.87 -17.52
CA ARG A 298 -24.28 -67.16 -16.30
C ARG A 298 -23.05 -66.24 -16.54
N GLN A 299 -22.08 -66.70 -17.34
CA GLN A 299 -20.97 -65.86 -17.75
C GLN A 299 -21.46 -64.66 -18.56
N LEU A 300 -22.40 -64.88 -19.51
CA LEU A 300 -22.99 -63.80 -20.31
C LEU A 300 -23.73 -62.77 -19.45
N ILE A 301 -24.44 -63.19 -18.40
CA ILE A 301 -25.07 -62.29 -17.42
C ILE A 301 -23.97 -61.46 -16.74
N GLY A 302 -22.90 -62.11 -16.25
CA GLY A 302 -21.76 -61.39 -15.63
C GLY A 302 -21.13 -60.34 -16.55
N GLU A 303 -20.91 -60.71 -17.82
CA GLU A 303 -20.39 -59.76 -18.83
C GLU A 303 -21.36 -58.58 -19.07
N THR A 304 -22.67 -58.85 -19.14
CA THR A 304 -23.69 -57.80 -19.34
C THR A 304 -23.79 -56.88 -18.11
N GLN A 305 -23.70 -57.44 -16.88
CA GLN A 305 -23.67 -56.66 -15.65
C GLN A 305 -22.40 -55.76 -15.56
N MET A 306 -21.25 -56.27 -15.97
CA MET A 306 -20.04 -55.47 -16.09
C MET A 306 -20.15 -54.32 -17.11
N GLN A 307 -20.85 -54.58 -18.25
CA GLN A 307 -21.16 -53.54 -19.22
C GLN A 307 -22.08 -52.45 -18.64
N LEU A 308 -23.06 -52.84 -17.79
CA LEU A 308 -23.93 -51.89 -17.10
C LEU A 308 -23.14 -51.00 -16.13
N LEU A 309 -22.23 -51.60 -15.35
CA LEU A 309 -21.36 -50.87 -14.45
C LEU A 309 -20.43 -49.91 -15.23
N ALA A 310 -19.80 -50.40 -16.27
CA ALA A 310 -18.91 -49.57 -17.12
C ALA A 310 -19.65 -48.40 -17.76
N LEU A 311 -20.90 -48.58 -18.19
CA LEU A 311 -21.75 -47.49 -18.70
C LEU A 311 -21.99 -46.40 -17.64
N ARG A 312 -22.25 -46.80 -16.38
CA ARG A 312 -22.46 -45.86 -15.27
C ARG A 312 -21.19 -45.13 -14.91
N ASP A 313 -20.05 -45.83 -14.86
CA ASP A 313 -18.75 -45.26 -14.57
C ASP A 313 -18.33 -44.25 -15.65
N GLU A 314 -18.54 -44.58 -16.94
CA GLU A 314 -18.26 -43.64 -18.06
C GLU A 314 -19.06 -42.35 -17.95
N ILE A 315 -20.33 -42.44 -17.53
CA ILE A 315 -21.20 -41.28 -17.33
C ILE A 315 -20.65 -40.42 -16.19
N VAL A 316 -20.32 -41.01 -15.04
CA VAL A 316 -19.78 -40.28 -13.87
C VAL A 316 -18.43 -39.65 -14.19
N GLU A 317 -17.54 -40.35 -14.89
CA GLU A 317 -16.25 -39.84 -15.31
C GLU A 317 -16.41 -38.64 -16.24
N SER A 318 -17.20 -38.77 -17.31
CA SER A 318 -17.47 -37.69 -18.27
C SER A 318 -18.08 -36.48 -17.60
N VAL A 319 -19.08 -36.66 -16.71
CA VAL A 319 -19.72 -35.56 -15.99
C VAL A 319 -18.74 -34.90 -15.02
N SER A 320 -17.87 -35.67 -14.35
CA SER A 320 -16.88 -35.15 -13.42
C SER A 320 -15.80 -34.31 -14.14
N GLU A 321 -15.35 -34.77 -15.32
CA GLU A 321 -14.41 -34.05 -16.16
C GLU A 321 -15.02 -32.72 -16.64
N ASP A 322 -16.25 -32.76 -17.17
CA ASP A 322 -16.95 -31.56 -17.61
C ASP A 322 -17.18 -30.59 -16.44
N LEU A 323 -17.55 -31.09 -15.26
CA LEU A 323 -17.76 -30.29 -14.07
C LEU A 323 -16.46 -29.59 -13.62
N SER A 324 -15.32 -30.29 -13.69
CA SER A 324 -14.02 -29.73 -13.35
C SER A 324 -13.65 -28.59 -14.31
N LYS A 325 -13.86 -28.78 -15.61
CA LYS A 325 -13.62 -27.73 -16.63
C LYS A 325 -14.50 -26.51 -16.40
N VAL A 326 -15.81 -26.74 -16.22
CA VAL A 326 -16.79 -25.67 -16.00
C VAL A 326 -16.47 -24.87 -14.74
N ARG A 327 -16.06 -25.52 -13.66
CA ARG A 327 -15.64 -24.83 -12.43
C ARG A 327 -14.38 -23.99 -12.61
N GLY A 328 -13.42 -24.49 -13.38
CA GLY A 328 -12.24 -23.71 -13.74
C GLY A 328 -12.61 -22.45 -14.53
N GLU A 329 -13.46 -22.60 -15.55
CA GLU A 329 -13.94 -21.46 -16.35
C GLU A 329 -14.77 -20.47 -15.52
N LEU A 330 -15.63 -20.97 -14.62
CA LEU A 330 -16.41 -20.12 -13.72
C LEU A 330 -15.54 -19.30 -12.78
N ALA A 331 -14.47 -19.89 -12.23
CA ALA A 331 -13.54 -19.17 -11.36
C ALA A 331 -12.82 -18.04 -12.12
N GLU A 332 -12.35 -18.32 -13.33
CA GLU A 332 -11.72 -17.33 -14.20
C GLU A 332 -12.72 -16.21 -14.56
N LEU A 333 -13.93 -16.61 -14.97
CA LEU A 333 -14.95 -15.66 -15.40
C LEU A 333 -15.44 -14.77 -14.25
N ALA A 334 -15.55 -15.31 -13.04
CA ALA A 334 -15.90 -14.53 -11.85
C ALA A 334 -14.86 -13.43 -11.56
N SER A 335 -13.57 -13.76 -11.71
CA SER A 335 -12.49 -12.77 -11.57
C SER A 335 -12.55 -11.69 -12.66
N GLN A 336 -12.79 -12.10 -13.92
CA GLN A 336 -12.93 -11.16 -15.03
C GLN A 336 -14.17 -10.26 -14.86
N LEU A 337 -15.28 -10.79 -14.40
CA LEU A 337 -16.51 -10.05 -14.16
C LEU A 337 -16.30 -8.97 -13.11
N ALA A 338 -15.70 -9.34 -11.95
CA ALA A 338 -15.37 -8.36 -10.90
C ALA A 338 -14.48 -7.22 -11.43
N SER A 339 -13.47 -7.56 -12.24
CA SER A 339 -12.61 -6.54 -12.86
C SER A 339 -13.38 -5.62 -13.81
N ARG A 340 -14.34 -6.14 -14.58
CA ARG A 340 -15.14 -5.33 -15.51
C ARG A 340 -16.20 -4.48 -14.79
N GLU A 341 -16.72 -4.98 -13.68
CA GLU A 341 -17.62 -4.20 -12.81
C GLU A 341 -16.88 -3.00 -12.21
N ASP A 342 -15.63 -3.19 -11.78
CA ASP A 342 -14.78 -2.11 -11.28
C ASP A 342 -14.47 -1.08 -12.39
N VAL A 343 -14.14 -1.52 -13.61
CA VAL A 343 -13.97 -0.62 -14.76
C VAL A 343 -15.26 0.16 -15.05
N LEU A 344 -16.41 -0.49 -15.00
CA LEU A 344 -17.70 0.18 -15.20
C LEU A 344 -18.00 1.18 -14.09
N ALA A 345 -17.74 0.84 -12.83
CA ALA A 345 -17.93 1.77 -11.71
C ALA A 345 -17.06 3.02 -11.85
N ARG A 346 -15.82 2.87 -12.35
CA ARG A 346 -14.92 4.01 -12.58
C ARG A 346 -15.33 4.91 -13.74
N THR A 347 -16.24 4.51 -14.63
CA THR A 347 -16.74 5.42 -15.68
C THR A 347 -17.43 6.66 -15.10
N VAL A 348 -17.89 6.59 -13.86
CA VAL A 348 -18.32 7.75 -13.08
C VAL A 348 -17.16 8.18 -12.19
N VAL A 349 -16.47 9.24 -12.58
CA VAL A 349 -15.36 9.82 -11.81
C VAL A 349 -15.96 10.63 -10.66
N THR A 350 -15.70 10.22 -9.42
CA THR A 350 -16.22 10.87 -8.20
C THR A 350 -15.13 11.60 -7.43
N ALA A 351 -15.53 12.55 -6.59
CA ALA A 351 -14.65 13.30 -5.71
C ALA A 351 -14.16 12.40 -4.55
N PRO A 352 -12.85 12.17 -4.37
CA PRO A 352 -12.36 11.37 -3.25
C PRO A 352 -12.41 12.10 -1.90
N ILE A 353 -12.52 13.41 -1.92
CA ILE A 353 -12.60 14.30 -0.75
C ILE A 353 -13.54 15.47 -1.02
N ALA A 354 -14.08 16.06 0.03
CA ALA A 354 -14.78 17.33 -0.06
C ALA A 354 -13.80 18.49 -0.31
N GLY A 355 -14.19 19.43 -1.17
CA GLY A 355 -13.33 20.56 -1.50
C GLY A 355 -13.83 21.39 -2.67
N THR A 356 -13.02 22.37 -3.07
CA THR A 356 -13.30 23.23 -4.21
C THR A 356 -12.59 22.74 -5.47
N VAL A 357 -13.33 22.63 -6.56
CA VAL A 357 -12.83 22.21 -7.88
C VAL A 357 -11.99 23.32 -8.50
N MET A 358 -10.81 22.98 -8.96
CA MET A 358 -9.88 23.89 -9.64
C MET A 358 -9.24 23.21 -10.86
N HIS A 359 -8.75 24.01 -11.80
CA HIS A 359 -8.01 23.55 -12.99
C HIS A 359 -8.73 22.44 -13.77
N VAL A 360 -10.00 22.69 -14.12
CA VAL A 360 -10.78 21.78 -14.97
C VAL A 360 -10.16 21.75 -16.38
N ARG A 361 -9.47 20.66 -16.71
CA ARG A 361 -8.82 20.49 -18.03
C ARG A 361 -9.77 19.95 -19.08
N VAL A 362 -10.73 19.17 -18.66
CA VAL A 362 -11.76 18.58 -19.54
C VAL A 362 -12.97 19.48 -19.57
N THR A 363 -13.11 20.25 -20.66
CA THR A 363 -14.17 21.25 -20.82
C THR A 363 -15.17 20.89 -21.91
N THR A 364 -14.91 19.86 -22.72
CA THR A 364 -15.71 19.52 -23.90
C THR A 364 -16.38 18.16 -23.74
N VAL A 365 -17.71 18.13 -23.87
CA VAL A 365 -18.48 16.89 -24.01
C VAL A 365 -18.07 16.20 -25.33
N SER A 366 -18.02 14.89 -25.34
CA SER A 366 -17.47 14.05 -26.40
C SER A 366 -15.95 14.20 -26.62
N GLY A 367 -15.25 14.93 -25.76
CA GLY A 367 -13.78 14.94 -25.72
C GLY A 367 -13.23 13.59 -25.26
N VAL A 368 -11.99 13.29 -25.64
CA VAL A 368 -11.29 12.05 -25.28
C VAL A 368 -10.29 12.37 -24.18
N VAL A 369 -10.38 11.65 -23.06
CA VAL A 369 -9.42 11.67 -21.96
C VAL A 369 -8.52 10.45 -22.11
N LYS A 370 -7.21 10.65 -22.08
CA LYS A 370 -6.24 9.53 -22.15
C LYS A 370 -6.08 8.86 -20.79
N SER A 371 -5.58 7.63 -20.79
CA SER A 371 -5.19 6.93 -19.56
C SER A 371 -4.17 7.74 -18.76
N GLY A 372 -4.46 7.96 -17.48
CA GLY A 372 -3.61 8.74 -16.56
C GLY A 372 -3.64 10.26 -16.78
N GLU A 373 -4.47 10.77 -17.68
CA GLU A 373 -4.57 12.21 -17.94
C GLU A 373 -5.31 12.92 -16.79
N PRO A 374 -4.76 14.04 -16.28
CA PRO A 374 -5.44 14.84 -15.26
C PRO A 374 -6.74 15.46 -15.81
N ILE A 375 -7.83 15.21 -15.11
CA ILE A 375 -9.17 15.75 -15.44
C ILE A 375 -9.38 17.12 -14.76
N LEU A 376 -9.15 17.17 -13.45
CA LEU A 376 -9.29 18.37 -12.61
C LEU A 376 -8.51 18.20 -11.31
N GLU A 377 -8.42 19.27 -10.52
CA GLU A 377 -7.82 19.28 -9.19
C GLU A 377 -8.87 19.65 -8.15
N ILE A 378 -8.79 19.04 -6.95
CA ILE A 378 -9.64 19.38 -5.80
C ILE A 378 -8.75 19.90 -4.68
N VAL A 379 -9.10 21.08 -4.17
CA VAL A 379 -8.48 21.66 -2.98
C VAL A 379 -9.40 21.38 -1.79
N PRO A 380 -8.91 20.67 -0.74
CA PRO A 380 -9.73 20.30 0.40
C PRO A 380 -10.31 21.53 1.12
N GLU A 381 -11.59 21.49 1.50
CA GLU A 381 -12.17 22.50 2.38
C GLU A 381 -11.59 22.39 3.80
N GLY A 382 -11.37 23.55 4.43
CA GLY A 382 -10.89 23.60 5.81
C GLY A 382 -9.41 23.27 5.97
N SER A 383 -8.63 23.17 4.88
CA SER A 383 -7.18 23.10 4.98
C SER A 383 -6.67 24.35 5.71
N LYS A 384 -5.86 24.13 6.76
CA LYS A 384 -5.15 25.22 7.43
C LYS A 384 -4.37 26.00 6.38
N LEU A 385 -4.40 27.31 6.47
CA LEU A 385 -3.57 28.15 5.62
C LEU A 385 -2.16 28.18 6.20
N VAL A 386 -1.18 27.85 5.39
CA VAL A 386 0.24 27.97 5.69
C VAL A 386 0.85 28.98 4.74
N ILE A 387 1.97 29.55 5.12
CA ILE A 387 2.69 30.44 4.24
C ILE A 387 3.95 29.72 3.79
N ASP A 388 4.04 29.50 2.49
CA ASP A 388 5.22 28.94 1.83
C ASP A 388 6.23 30.08 1.63
N ALA A 389 7.22 30.15 2.53
CA ALA A 389 8.25 31.19 2.54
C ALA A 389 9.53 30.72 1.86
N ARG A 390 10.12 31.58 1.05
CA ARG A 390 11.40 31.33 0.37
C ARG A 390 12.53 31.95 1.19
N LEU A 391 13.25 31.11 1.92
CA LEU A 391 14.37 31.51 2.73
C LEU A 391 15.65 31.46 1.91
N ARG A 392 16.49 32.49 2.03
CA ARG A 392 17.79 32.52 1.35
C ARG A 392 18.76 31.53 1.98
N PRO A 393 19.62 30.87 1.19
CA PRO A 393 20.60 29.92 1.73
C PRO A 393 21.51 30.48 2.81
N LEU A 394 21.77 31.80 2.77
CA LEU A 394 22.62 32.49 3.75
C LEU A 394 21.98 32.59 5.16
N ASP A 395 20.65 32.46 5.25
CA ASP A 395 19.91 32.64 6.49
C ASP A 395 19.52 31.28 7.14
N ILE A 396 19.91 30.14 6.53
CA ILE A 396 19.48 28.80 6.96
C ILE A 396 20.00 28.42 8.35
N ASP A 397 21.25 28.81 8.67
CA ASP A 397 21.88 28.45 9.95
C ASP A 397 21.20 29.11 11.16
N ALA A 398 20.51 30.23 10.94
CA ALA A 398 19.83 31.00 11.99
C ALA A 398 18.36 30.54 12.17
N VAL A 399 17.89 29.59 11.36
CA VAL A 399 16.45 29.26 11.32
C VAL A 399 16.22 27.77 11.63
N HIS A 400 15.37 27.49 12.63
CA HIS A 400 15.01 26.12 13.02
C HIS A 400 13.49 25.97 13.21
N PRO A 401 12.92 24.78 13.01
CA PRO A 401 11.51 24.52 13.27
C PRO A 401 11.11 24.88 14.71
N GLY A 402 9.93 25.46 14.86
CA GLY A 402 9.41 25.93 16.17
C GLY A 402 9.66 27.40 16.45
N MET A 403 10.45 28.11 15.61
CA MET A 403 10.69 29.57 15.81
C MET A 403 9.42 30.38 15.59
N PRO A 404 9.24 31.45 16.41
CA PRO A 404 8.15 32.39 16.22
C PRO A 404 8.37 33.20 14.92
N ALA A 405 7.29 33.33 14.17
CA ALA A 405 7.27 34.07 12.91
C ALA A 405 6.28 35.22 12.99
N ARG A 406 6.68 36.39 12.50
CA ARG A 406 5.77 37.50 12.29
C ARG A 406 5.46 37.59 10.81
N VAL A 407 4.17 37.58 10.47
CA VAL A 407 3.67 37.59 9.11
C VAL A 407 3.08 38.96 8.77
N ILE A 408 3.47 39.49 7.64
CA ILE A 408 2.97 40.76 7.10
C ILE A 408 2.35 40.45 5.73
N LEU A 409 1.05 40.62 5.61
CA LEU A 409 0.35 40.46 4.33
C LEU A 409 0.54 41.72 3.46
N THR A 410 1.37 41.60 2.44
CA THR A 410 1.74 42.76 1.59
C THR A 410 0.60 43.17 0.62
N ALA A 411 -0.45 42.31 0.48
CA ALA A 411 -1.62 42.62 -0.32
C ALA A 411 -2.47 43.77 0.26
N PHE A 412 -2.36 44.06 1.55
CA PHE A 412 -3.16 45.08 2.23
C PHE A 412 -2.33 46.31 2.52
N ARG A 413 -2.81 47.50 2.04
CA ARG A 413 -2.12 48.81 2.19
C ARG A 413 -2.35 49.48 3.54
N GLN A 414 -3.01 48.86 4.50
CA GLN A 414 -3.39 49.52 5.74
C GLN A 414 -2.23 49.59 6.74
N ARG A 415 -1.95 50.77 7.24
CA ARG A 415 -0.87 51.10 8.21
C ARG A 415 -1.13 50.51 9.63
N ASN A 416 -2.31 50.03 9.92
CA ASN A 416 -2.77 49.58 11.25
C ASN A 416 -3.27 48.11 11.26
N LEU A 417 -2.71 47.24 10.42
CA LEU A 417 -3.01 45.82 10.50
C LEU A 417 -2.47 45.24 11.79
N PRO A 418 -3.25 44.44 12.55
CA PRO A 418 -2.70 43.70 13.66
C PRO A 418 -1.59 42.78 13.18
N GLN A 419 -0.58 42.60 14.02
CA GLN A 419 0.55 41.71 13.70
C GLN A 419 0.05 40.27 13.71
N ILE A 420 0.23 39.57 12.62
CA ILE A 420 -0.12 38.16 12.51
C ILE A 420 1.06 37.36 13.02
N HIS A 421 0.83 36.54 14.03
CA HIS A 421 1.81 35.62 14.58
C HIS A 421 1.65 34.22 13.97
N GLY A 422 2.78 33.57 13.75
CA GLY A 422 2.85 32.20 13.27
C GLY A 422 4.04 31.46 13.87
N VAL A 423 4.13 30.21 13.58
CA VAL A 423 5.25 29.36 14.00
C VAL A 423 5.81 28.66 12.76
N LEU A 424 7.12 28.62 12.66
CA LEU A 424 7.81 27.87 11.60
C LEU A 424 7.63 26.36 11.85
N ARG A 425 6.88 25.71 10.99
CA ARG A 425 6.55 24.27 11.14
C ARG A 425 7.65 23.37 10.60
N SER A 426 8.14 23.68 9.42
CA SER A 426 9.15 22.88 8.75
C SER A 426 9.96 23.70 7.73
N ILE A 427 11.17 23.21 7.45
CA ILE A 427 12.05 23.74 6.40
C ILE A 427 12.38 22.57 5.48
N SER A 428 12.49 22.82 4.16
CA SER A 428 12.91 21.79 3.21
C SER A 428 14.33 21.31 3.55
N ALA A 429 14.55 19.99 3.45
CA ALA A 429 15.87 19.39 3.74
C ALA A 429 16.92 19.73 2.68
N ASP A 430 16.49 20.13 1.49
CA ASP A 430 17.37 20.52 0.37
C ASP A 430 16.96 21.87 -0.20
N SER A 431 17.89 22.50 -0.88
CA SER A 431 17.67 23.77 -1.58
C SER A 431 16.91 23.53 -2.90
N LEU A 432 15.87 24.31 -3.11
CA LEU A 432 15.09 24.35 -4.35
C LEU A 432 15.60 25.46 -5.24
N ILE A 433 15.52 25.27 -6.55
CA ILE A 433 15.86 26.31 -7.53
C ILE A 433 14.58 26.91 -8.09
N ASP A 434 14.45 28.21 -8.02
CA ASP A 434 13.36 28.94 -8.68
C ASP A 434 13.59 28.93 -10.20
N GLU A 435 12.76 28.21 -10.94
CA GLU A 435 12.89 28.06 -12.41
C GLU A 435 12.87 29.39 -13.16
N ARG A 436 12.25 30.43 -12.60
CA ARG A 436 12.14 31.76 -13.22
C ARG A 436 13.38 32.62 -12.98
N THR A 437 13.97 32.55 -11.79
CA THR A 437 15.08 33.42 -11.38
C THR A 437 16.44 32.71 -11.34
N GLY A 438 16.44 31.38 -11.35
CA GLY A 438 17.64 30.55 -11.19
C GLY A 438 18.24 30.61 -9.77
N SER A 439 17.55 31.25 -8.81
CA SER A 439 18.08 31.44 -7.45
C SER A 439 17.73 30.23 -6.58
N ALA A 440 18.72 29.74 -5.81
CA ALA A 440 18.49 28.72 -4.81
C ALA A 440 17.78 29.31 -3.58
N TYR A 441 16.82 28.57 -3.02
CA TYR A 441 16.10 28.93 -1.80
C TYR A 441 15.70 27.68 -1.02
N PHE A 442 15.50 27.81 0.30
CA PHE A 442 14.86 26.79 1.13
C PHE A 442 13.39 27.14 1.31
N LEU A 443 12.53 26.12 1.20
CA LEU A 443 11.09 26.30 1.42
C LEU A 443 10.79 26.14 2.92
N ALA A 444 10.38 27.24 3.54
CA ALA A 444 9.97 27.28 4.94
C ALA A 444 8.44 27.36 5.02
N LYS A 445 7.79 26.43 5.75
CA LYS A 445 6.35 26.45 5.97
C LYS A 445 6.02 27.04 7.32
N VAL A 446 5.31 28.16 7.30
CA VAL A 446 4.88 28.88 8.51
C VAL A 446 3.40 28.68 8.72
N GLU A 447 3.03 28.07 9.84
CA GLU A 447 1.63 27.92 10.28
C GLU A 447 1.20 29.21 10.99
N VAL A 448 0.08 29.76 10.56
CA VAL A 448 -0.46 31.01 11.12
C VAL A 448 -1.39 30.67 12.28
N ASP A 449 -1.26 31.39 13.39
CA ASP A 449 -2.12 31.20 14.56
C ASP A 449 -3.55 31.68 14.26
N ARG A 450 -4.54 30.80 14.56
CA ARG A 450 -5.97 31.10 14.37
C ARG A 450 -6.42 32.33 15.14
N ALA A 451 -5.95 32.49 16.39
CA ALA A 451 -6.30 33.66 17.21
C ALA A 451 -5.85 34.98 16.56
N SER A 452 -4.70 34.97 15.89
CA SER A 452 -4.19 36.13 15.14
C SER A 452 -5.00 36.38 13.86
N LEU A 453 -5.58 35.34 13.24
CA LEU A 453 -6.46 35.49 12.08
C LEU A 453 -7.82 36.05 12.47
N ASP A 454 -8.39 35.58 13.57
CA ASP A 454 -9.69 36.04 14.09
C ASP A 454 -9.61 37.53 14.52
N ALA A 455 -8.44 37.99 14.97
CA ALA A 455 -8.18 39.38 15.34
C ALA A 455 -8.15 40.36 14.15
N LEU A 456 -8.08 39.86 12.89
CA LEU A 456 -8.08 40.69 11.68
C LEU A 456 -9.43 41.37 11.37
N GLY A 457 -10.54 40.89 11.99
CA GLY A 457 -11.88 41.40 11.82
C GLY A 457 -12.58 40.87 10.55
N GLU A 458 -13.90 41.04 10.48
CA GLU A 458 -14.77 40.47 9.43
C GLU A 458 -14.46 40.90 7.99
N GLY A 459 -13.61 41.88 7.78
CA GLY A 459 -13.29 42.44 6.44
C GLY A 459 -12.02 41.89 5.79
N ILE A 460 -11.18 41.13 6.50
CA ILE A 460 -9.87 40.69 6.00
C ILE A 460 -9.80 39.16 6.07
N ARG A 461 -9.90 38.53 4.91
CA ARG A 461 -9.72 37.06 4.80
C ARG A 461 -8.41 36.74 4.09
N MET A 462 -7.61 35.86 4.66
CA MET A 462 -6.48 35.28 3.95
C MET A 462 -7.00 34.38 2.82
N LEU A 463 -6.57 34.66 1.61
CA LEU A 463 -6.89 33.83 0.43
C LEU A 463 -5.62 33.15 -0.09
N PRO A 464 -5.72 31.91 -0.57
CA PRO A 464 -4.62 31.26 -1.26
C PRO A 464 -4.08 32.13 -2.41
N GLY A 465 -2.78 32.19 -2.57
CA GLY A 465 -2.11 33.02 -3.57
C GLY A 465 -1.76 34.44 -3.12
N MET A 466 -2.16 34.87 -1.93
CA MET A 466 -1.77 36.19 -1.41
C MET A 466 -0.27 36.23 -1.09
N PRO A 467 0.44 37.30 -1.52
CA PRO A 467 1.83 37.51 -1.13
C PRO A 467 1.94 37.94 0.34
N ALA A 468 2.92 37.38 1.04
CA ALA A 468 3.23 37.66 2.43
C ALA A 468 4.74 37.84 2.61
N GLU A 469 5.14 38.65 3.56
CA GLU A 469 6.51 38.76 4.04
C GLU A 469 6.59 38.20 5.45
N ILE A 470 7.58 37.37 5.71
CA ILE A 470 7.73 36.67 6.97
C ILE A 470 9.03 37.07 7.61
N MET A 471 8.94 37.48 8.86
CA MET A 471 10.11 37.77 9.70
C MET A 471 10.21 36.65 10.73
N LEU A 472 11.21 35.78 10.56
CA LEU A 472 11.54 34.73 11.53
C LEU A 472 12.42 35.38 12.61
N MET A 473 11.94 35.35 13.86
CA MET A 473 12.69 35.95 14.98
C MET A 473 13.68 34.90 15.50
N GLY A 474 14.96 35.18 15.26
CA GLY A 474 16.07 34.39 15.77
C GLY A 474 16.38 34.68 17.24
N ASP A 475 17.33 33.93 17.77
CA ASP A 475 17.81 34.12 19.13
C ASP A 475 18.40 35.51 19.36
N GLU A 476 18.18 36.06 20.55
CA GLU A 476 18.78 37.33 20.95
C GLU A 476 20.29 37.17 21.09
N GLN A 477 21.03 37.83 20.23
CA GLN A 477 22.50 37.91 20.30
C GLN A 477 22.94 39.23 20.94
N THR A 478 24.05 39.23 21.69
CA THR A 478 24.58 40.46 22.22
C THR A 478 25.30 41.27 21.12
N LEU A 479 25.33 42.61 21.25
CA LEU A 479 26.07 43.47 20.34
C LEU A 479 27.57 43.08 20.30
N LEU A 480 28.08 42.58 21.40
CA LEU A 480 29.46 42.12 21.51
C LEU A 480 29.70 40.89 20.62
N ASP A 481 28.76 39.87 20.70
CA ASP A 481 28.83 38.68 19.87
C ASP A 481 28.76 39.02 18.38
N TYR A 482 27.88 39.95 18.00
CA TYR A 482 27.77 40.42 16.62
C TYR A 482 29.06 41.08 16.09
N LEU A 483 29.77 41.85 16.92
CA LEU A 483 31.01 42.50 16.53
C LEU A 483 32.24 41.58 16.52
N VAL A 484 32.24 40.55 17.39
CA VAL A 484 33.36 39.62 17.56
C VAL A 484 33.25 38.40 16.68
N SER A 485 32.01 37.95 16.33
CA SER A 485 31.71 36.76 15.52
C SER A 485 32.46 36.72 14.16
N PRO A 486 32.60 37.81 13.37
CA PRO A 486 33.37 37.74 12.12
C PRO A 486 34.89 37.52 12.35
N ILE A 487 35.41 37.99 13.50
CA ILE A 487 36.81 37.84 13.85
C ILE A 487 37.11 36.41 14.33
N THR A 488 36.23 35.85 15.16
CA THR A 488 36.35 34.47 15.64
C THR A 488 36.16 33.49 14.52
N ALA A 489 35.17 33.68 13.61
CA ALA A 489 34.97 32.84 12.44
C ALA A 489 36.19 32.86 11.47
N SER A 490 36.83 34.01 11.29
CA SER A 490 38.08 34.13 10.49
C SER A 490 39.26 33.40 11.14
N LEU A 491 39.34 33.42 12.47
CA LEU A 491 40.37 32.70 13.22
C LEU A 491 40.16 31.18 13.18
N ASP A 492 38.93 30.70 13.36
CA ASP A 492 38.59 29.28 13.27
C ASP A 492 38.86 28.70 11.88
N HIS A 493 38.64 29.47 10.82
CA HIS A 493 39.02 29.08 9.46
C HIS A 493 40.54 29.04 9.24
N SER A 494 41.31 29.94 9.90
CA SER A 494 42.77 29.99 9.75
C SER A 494 43.51 28.90 10.53
N PHE A 495 42.90 28.30 11.56
CA PHE A 495 43.50 27.25 12.38
C PHE A 495 43.06 25.83 12.01
N ARG A 496 42.24 25.65 10.96
CA ARG A 496 41.77 24.34 10.45
C ARG A 496 42.48 23.89 9.16
N GLN A 497 43.63 24.50 8.79
CA GLN A 497 44.51 23.98 7.74
C GLN A 497 45.67 23.19 8.32
#